data_caa7de41cda9d3db7086a7added5ce2b
#
_entry.id   caa7de41cda9d3db7086a7added5ce2b
#
_cell.length_a   1.000
_cell.length_b   1.000
_cell.length_c   1.000
_cell.angle_alpha   90.00
_cell.angle_beta   90.00
_cell.angle_gamma   90.00
#
_symmetry.space_group_name_H-M   'P 1'
#
loop_
_entity.id
_entity.type
_entity.pdbx_description
1 polymer ?
#
loop_
_entity_poly.entity_id
_entity_poly.type
_entity_poly.pdbx_seq_one_letter_code
_entity_poly.pdbx_strand_id
1 'polypeptide(L)'
;NRFEIPKRNGGFRTINAPMDELKDIQSRLSKLLLDCVDEINKSKNIVPKLSHGFTRHRSIISNAEKHINRKNVLNIDLSDFFGSFNFGRVRGFFIKNSNFLLHKDIATVIAKISCLNNSLPQGSPCSPVITNLIAHPLDIRLASLAKRNSCTYTRYADDITFSSRDKEFSPEIIKMEEFTVLIGNTLRKEIERAGFK
;
A
#
# COMPACT_ATOMS: atom_id res chain seq x y z
N ASN A 1 23.19 2.82 6.45
CA ASN A 1 23.67 1.43 6.29
C ASN A 1 22.84 0.73 5.21
N ARG A 2 23.51 0.09 4.24
CA ARG A 2 22.87 -0.72 3.19
C ARG A 2 23.28 -2.19 3.39
N PHE A 3 22.29 -3.10 3.38
CA PHE A 3 22.53 -4.53 3.44
C PHE A 3 21.44 -5.29 2.68
N GLU A 4 21.69 -6.56 2.39
CA GLU A 4 20.77 -7.39 1.63
C GLU A 4 20.22 -8.52 2.51
N ILE A 5 18.92 -8.82 2.33
CA ILE A 5 18.23 -9.93 2.99
C ILE A 5 17.76 -10.89 1.90
N PRO A 6 18.02 -12.21 2.04
CA PRO A 6 17.55 -13.19 1.08
C PRO A 6 16.00 -13.26 1.07
N LYS A 7 15.43 -13.35 -0.12
CA LYS A 7 13.99 -13.61 -0.30
C LYS A 7 13.70 -15.12 -0.27
N ARG A 8 12.50 -15.50 0.18
CA ARG A 8 12.09 -16.94 0.21
C ARG A 8 12.08 -17.58 -1.17
N ASN A 9 11.75 -16.81 -2.21
CA ASN A 9 11.62 -17.27 -3.60
C ASN A 9 12.88 -17.02 -4.44
N GLY A 10 14.05 -16.85 -3.79
CA GLY A 10 15.32 -16.52 -4.43
C GLY A 10 15.54 -15.02 -4.64
N GLY A 11 16.82 -14.65 -4.85
CA GLY A 11 17.25 -13.25 -4.93
C GLY A 11 17.35 -12.55 -3.58
N PHE A 12 17.64 -11.25 -3.62
CA PHE A 12 17.90 -10.44 -2.43
C PHE A 12 16.96 -9.22 -2.37
N ARG A 13 16.70 -8.77 -1.16
CA ARG A 13 16.00 -7.51 -0.88
C ARG A 13 17.02 -6.55 -0.27
N THR A 14 17.22 -5.41 -0.90
CA THR A 14 18.09 -4.34 -0.37
C THR A 14 17.36 -3.56 0.71
N ILE A 15 17.94 -3.51 1.90
CA ILE A 15 17.47 -2.71 3.02
C ILE A 15 18.39 -1.50 3.18
N ASN A 16 17.82 -0.31 3.21
CA ASN A 16 18.52 0.94 3.46
C ASN A 16 18.13 1.45 4.85
N ALA A 17 18.88 1.02 5.87
CA ALA A 17 18.64 1.47 7.24
C ALA A 17 19.26 2.88 7.43
N PRO A 18 18.50 3.87 7.88
CA PRO A 18 19.02 5.21 8.19
C PRO A 18 20.01 5.16 9.35
N MET A 19 20.87 6.20 9.45
CA MET A 19 21.68 6.43 10.64
C MET A 19 20.79 6.87 11.81
N ASP A 20 21.29 6.78 13.04
CA ASP A 20 20.47 6.90 14.25
C ASP A 20 19.73 8.23 14.34
N GLU A 21 20.35 9.36 14.01
CA GLU A 21 19.69 10.66 14.04
C GLU A 21 18.53 10.75 13.02
N LEU A 22 18.77 10.28 11.79
CA LEU A 22 17.73 10.25 10.75
C LEU A 22 16.64 9.24 11.11
N LYS A 23 17.00 8.11 11.70
CA LYS A 23 16.07 7.08 12.16
C LYS A 23 15.13 7.61 13.25
N ASP A 24 15.65 8.41 14.20
CA ASP A 24 14.84 9.04 15.23
C ASP A 24 13.84 10.02 14.62
N ILE A 25 14.30 10.92 13.71
CA ILE A 25 13.43 11.86 13.00
C ILE A 25 12.33 11.12 12.21
N GLN A 26 12.71 10.08 11.48
CA GLN A 26 11.76 9.27 10.70
C GLN A 26 10.76 8.51 11.60
N SER A 27 11.20 8.05 12.77
CA SER A 27 10.34 7.37 13.74
C SER A 27 9.32 8.34 14.36
N ARG A 28 9.73 9.54 14.70
CA ARG A 28 8.83 10.61 15.18
C ARG A 28 7.85 11.04 14.09
N LEU A 29 8.32 11.19 12.84
CA LEU A 29 7.45 11.48 11.70
C LEU A 29 6.43 10.35 11.48
N SER A 30 6.86 9.09 11.56
CA SER A 30 5.97 7.94 11.44
C SER A 30 4.86 7.95 12.49
N LYS A 31 5.23 8.20 13.76
CA LYS A 31 4.28 8.31 14.88
C LYS A 31 3.28 9.45 14.64
N LEU A 32 3.77 10.65 14.29
CA LEU A 32 2.93 11.81 14.01
C LEU A 32 1.93 11.54 12.88
N LEU A 33 2.37 10.93 11.77
CA LEU A 33 1.49 10.60 10.65
C LEU A 33 0.45 9.55 11.03
N LEU A 34 0.80 8.56 11.85
CA LEU A 34 -0.17 7.59 12.37
C LEU A 34 -1.20 8.24 13.30
N ASP A 35 -0.78 9.18 14.15
CA ASP A 35 -1.69 9.94 15.01
C ASP A 35 -2.66 10.79 14.16
N CYS A 36 -2.15 11.47 13.11
CA CYS A 36 -3.00 12.18 12.13
C CYS A 36 -4.01 11.24 11.45
N VAL A 37 -3.60 10.03 11.08
CA VAL A 37 -4.52 9.02 10.48
C VAL A 37 -5.64 8.66 11.45
N ASP A 38 -5.32 8.44 12.73
CA ASP A 38 -6.30 8.11 13.74
C ASP A 38 -7.29 9.27 13.97
N GLU A 39 -6.81 10.51 14.04
CA GLU A 39 -7.65 11.71 14.15
C GLU A 39 -8.57 11.90 12.93
N ILE A 40 -8.04 11.72 11.71
CA ILE A 40 -8.83 11.77 10.47
C ILE A 40 -9.92 10.70 10.47
N ASN A 41 -9.57 9.48 10.85
CA ASN A 41 -10.52 8.38 10.91
C ASN A 41 -11.62 8.65 11.96
N LYS A 42 -11.25 9.15 13.14
CA LYS A 42 -12.18 9.51 14.21
C LYS A 42 -13.12 10.65 13.78
N SER A 43 -12.58 11.73 13.23
CA SER A 43 -13.36 12.89 12.80
C SER A 43 -14.36 12.59 11.67
N LYS A 44 -14.05 11.61 10.81
CA LYS A 44 -14.87 11.19 9.68
C LYS A 44 -15.69 9.92 9.93
N ASN A 45 -15.65 9.37 11.14
CA ASN A 45 -16.30 8.09 11.48
C ASN A 45 -15.87 6.93 10.55
N ILE A 46 -14.59 6.92 10.12
CA ILE A 46 -14.05 5.89 9.23
C ILE A 46 -13.46 4.75 10.06
N VAL A 47 -13.91 3.53 9.81
CA VAL A 47 -13.25 2.32 10.30
C VAL A 47 -12.37 1.77 9.18
N PRO A 48 -11.02 1.78 9.31
CA PRO A 48 -10.14 1.23 8.30
C PRO A 48 -10.42 -0.25 8.07
N LYS A 49 -10.72 -0.66 6.84
CA LYS A 49 -11.10 -2.05 6.51
C LYS A 49 -10.31 -2.64 5.36
N LEU A 50 -9.61 -1.83 4.59
CA LEU A 50 -9.02 -2.21 3.31
C LEU A 50 -7.54 -2.55 3.41
N SER A 51 -6.73 -1.68 4.07
CA SER A 51 -5.31 -1.94 4.31
C SER A 51 -5.09 -2.52 5.71
N HIS A 52 -4.37 -3.63 5.79
CA HIS A 52 -4.02 -4.32 7.04
C HIS A 52 -2.53 -4.24 7.33
N GLY A 53 -1.66 -4.15 6.32
CA GLY A 53 -0.24 -3.91 6.50
C GLY A 53 0.01 -2.47 6.97
N PHE A 54 0.93 -2.31 7.93
CA PHE A 54 1.35 -1.01 8.48
C PHE A 54 0.21 -0.14 9.06
N THR A 55 -0.88 -0.74 9.44
CA THR A 55 -2.06 -0.07 10.02
C THR A 55 -2.18 -0.47 11.50
N ARG A 56 -2.39 0.51 12.39
CA ARG A 56 -2.57 0.25 13.82
C ARG A 56 -3.75 -0.71 14.05
N HIS A 57 -3.58 -1.62 15.00
CA HIS A 57 -4.59 -2.63 15.38
C HIS A 57 -4.98 -3.58 14.22
N ARG A 58 -4.12 -3.70 13.19
CA ARG A 58 -4.26 -4.65 12.08
C ARG A 58 -3.03 -5.54 11.99
N SER A 59 -3.23 -6.73 11.44
CA SER A 59 -2.18 -7.74 11.30
C SER A 59 -2.44 -8.61 10.07
N ILE A 60 -1.51 -9.49 9.77
CA ILE A 60 -1.69 -10.52 8.74
C ILE A 60 -2.88 -11.43 9.08
N ILE A 61 -3.15 -11.68 10.37
CA ILE A 61 -4.29 -12.48 10.83
C ILE A 61 -5.59 -11.75 10.48
N SER A 62 -5.72 -10.47 10.87
CA SER A 62 -6.92 -9.68 10.56
C SER A 62 -7.14 -9.51 9.05
N ASN A 63 -6.08 -9.59 8.22
CA ASN A 63 -6.18 -9.63 6.76
C ASN A 63 -6.77 -10.98 6.30
N ALA A 64 -6.20 -12.08 6.75
CA ALA A 64 -6.62 -13.43 6.38
C ALA A 64 -8.07 -13.73 6.80
N GLU A 65 -8.52 -13.24 7.97
CA GLU A 65 -9.88 -13.37 8.47
C GLU A 65 -10.96 -12.85 7.50
N LYS A 66 -10.62 -11.87 6.63
CA LYS A 66 -11.56 -11.35 5.62
C LYS A 66 -11.82 -12.34 4.48
N HIS A 67 -10.94 -13.32 4.33
CA HIS A 67 -10.95 -14.28 3.22
C HIS A 67 -11.29 -15.71 3.66
N ILE A 68 -11.71 -15.91 4.91
CA ILE A 68 -12.18 -17.21 5.42
C ILE A 68 -13.48 -17.62 4.72
N ASN A 69 -13.64 -18.93 4.48
CA ASN A 69 -14.82 -19.52 3.85
C ASN A 69 -15.11 -18.97 2.45
N ARG A 70 -14.07 -18.68 1.67
CA ARG A 70 -14.15 -18.31 0.25
C ARG A 70 -13.78 -19.50 -0.63
N LYS A 71 -14.44 -19.62 -1.77
CA LYS A 71 -14.13 -20.67 -2.77
C LYS A 71 -12.86 -20.37 -3.53
N ASN A 72 -12.67 -19.10 -3.86
CA ASN A 72 -11.53 -18.63 -4.63
C ASN A 72 -10.81 -17.51 -3.89
N VAL A 73 -9.48 -17.56 -3.89
CA VAL A 73 -8.62 -16.51 -3.36
C VAL A 73 -7.55 -16.22 -4.39
N LEU A 74 -7.38 -14.95 -4.73
CA LEU A 74 -6.36 -14.44 -5.63
C LEU A 74 -5.45 -13.51 -4.85
N ASN A 75 -4.14 -13.78 -4.87
CA ASN A 75 -3.11 -12.89 -4.35
C ASN A 75 -2.32 -12.31 -5.51
N ILE A 76 -2.07 -11.00 -5.46
CA ILE A 76 -1.30 -10.26 -6.44
C ILE A 76 -0.28 -9.41 -5.68
N ASP A 77 0.97 -9.44 -6.13
CA ASP A 77 2.04 -8.60 -5.62
C ASP A 77 2.22 -7.35 -6.50
N LEU A 78 2.33 -6.17 -5.87
CA LEU A 78 2.65 -4.94 -6.58
C LEU A 78 4.15 -4.83 -6.78
N SER A 79 4.59 -4.87 -8.03
CA SER A 79 6.01 -4.81 -8.39
C SER A 79 6.63 -3.51 -7.91
N ASP A 80 7.82 -3.61 -7.29
CA ASP A 80 8.61 -2.48 -6.78
C ASP A 80 7.76 -1.46 -5.99
N PHE A 81 6.94 -1.96 -5.06
CA PHE A 81 5.97 -1.14 -4.34
C PHE A 81 6.61 0.12 -3.72
N PHE A 82 7.66 -0.02 -2.91
CA PHE A 82 8.31 1.14 -2.28
C PHE A 82 8.97 2.08 -3.29
N GLY A 83 9.62 1.53 -4.32
CA GLY A 83 10.27 2.32 -5.38
C GLY A 83 9.29 3.13 -6.23
N SER A 84 8.04 2.69 -6.32
CA SER A 84 6.98 3.42 -7.05
C SER A 84 6.56 4.73 -6.37
N PHE A 85 6.92 4.96 -5.10
CA PHE A 85 6.67 6.21 -4.38
C PHE A 85 7.86 7.16 -4.50
N ASN A 86 7.97 7.85 -5.63
CA ASN A 86 9.04 8.82 -5.83
C ASN A 86 8.85 10.11 -5.01
N PHE A 87 9.92 10.90 -4.91
CA PHE A 87 9.95 12.17 -4.18
C PHE A 87 8.80 13.12 -4.57
N GLY A 88 8.54 13.25 -5.88
CA GLY A 88 7.46 14.11 -6.39
C GLY A 88 6.08 13.63 -5.94
N ARG A 89 5.87 12.32 -5.92
CA ARG A 89 4.62 11.69 -5.47
C ARG A 89 4.40 11.90 -3.97
N VAL A 90 5.44 11.70 -3.14
CA VAL A 90 5.38 11.97 -1.69
C VAL A 90 5.10 13.44 -1.41
N ARG A 91 5.90 14.35 -1.99
CA ARG A 91 5.71 15.78 -1.83
C ARG A 91 4.33 16.24 -2.30
N GLY A 92 3.92 15.80 -3.49
CA GLY A 92 2.63 16.14 -4.10
C GLY A 92 1.44 15.69 -3.26
N PHE A 93 1.54 14.53 -2.62
CA PHE A 93 0.51 14.03 -1.72
C PHE A 93 0.28 15.02 -0.55
N PHE A 94 1.31 15.42 0.16
CA PHE A 94 1.18 16.30 1.32
C PHE A 94 0.69 17.71 0.95
N ILE A 95 0.96 18.18 -0.27
CA ILE A 95 0.45 19.47 -0.76
C ILE A 95 -1.02 19.38 -1.15
N LYS A 96 -1.44 18.29 -1.83
CA LYS A 96 -2.74 18.22 -2.51
C LYS A 96 -3.82 17.46 -1.74
N ASN A 97 -3.44 16.61 -0.78
CA ASN A 97 -4.41 15.82 -0.04
C ASN A 97 -5.22 16.71 0.91
N SER A 98 -6.55 16.64 0.84
CA SER A 98 -7.48 17.50 1.59
C SER A 98 -7.38 17.37 3.11
N ASN A 99 -6.78 16.31 3.62
CA ASN A 99 -6.57 16.13 5.06
C ASN A 99 -5.26 16.76 5.57
N PHE A 100 -4.33 17.08 4.66
CA PHE A 100 -3.01 17.62 5.00
C PHE A 100 -2.85 19.06 4.51
N LEU A 101 -2.96 19.32 3.22
CA LEU A 101 -2.83 20.65 2.59
C LEU A 101 -1.61 21.44 3.09
N LEU A 102 -0.47 20.76 3.24
CA LEU A 102 0.72 21.35 3.80
C LEU A 102 1.35 22.38 2.84
N HIS A 103 1.97 23.40 3.43
CA HIS A 103 2.79 24.33 2.67
C HIS A 103 3.90 23.57 1.92
N LYS A 104 4.25 24.07 0.73
CA LYS A 104 5.21 23.42 -0.19
C LYS A 104 6.57 23.11 0.46
N ASP A 105 7.03 23.97 1.37
CA ASP A 105 8.34 23.80 2.02
C ASP A 105 8.29 22.68 3.06
N ILE A 106 7.22 22.59 3.86
CA ILE A 106 7.01 21.50 4.83
C ILE A 106 6.89 20.15 4.09
N ALA A 107 6.09 20.10 3.01
CA ALA A 107 5.96 18.89 2.20
C ALA A 107 7.30 18.48 1.56
N THR A 108 8.13 19.47 1.19
CA THR A 108 9.49 19.22 0.66
C THR A 108 10.42 18.64 1.74
N VAL A 109 10.36 19.16 2.97
CA VAL A 109 11.14 18.63 4.10
C VAL A 109 10.73 17.19 4.39
N ILE A 110 9.42 16.89 4.49
CA ILE A 110 8.92 15.53 4.69
C ILE A 110 9.44 14.59 3.60
N ALA A 111 9.34 14.99 2.33
CA ALA A 111 9.82 14.18 1.22
C ALA A 111 11.34 13.96 1.25
N LYS A 112 12.14 14.97 1.64
CA LYS A 112 13.60 14.85 1.80
C LYS A 112 13.98 13.90 2.94
N ILE A 113 13.29 13.95 4.07
CA ILE A 113 13.52 13.06 5.21
C ILE A 113 13.17 11.60 4.85
N SER A 114 12.12 11.41 4.03
CA SER A 114 11.54 10.09 3.78
C SER A 114 12.17 9.36 2.59
N CYS A 115 12.65 10.07 1.57
CA CYS A 115 13.15 9.48 0.33
C CYS A 115 14.69 9.34 0.33
N LEU A 116 15.13 8.25 -0.28
CA LEU A 116 16.52 7.98 -0.64
C LEU A 116 16.60 7.73 -2.15
N ASN A 117 17.53 8.36 -2.86
CA ASN A 117 17.66 8.21 -4.32
C ASN A 117 16.33 8.36 -5.07
N ASN A 118 15.59 9.42 -4.74
CA ASN A 118 14.30 9.79 -5.34
C ASN A 118 13.12 8.85 -5.06
N SER A 119 13.20 7.88 -4.14
CA SER A 119 12.08 6.99 -3.80
C SER A 119 12.05 6.64 -2.31
N LEU A 120 10.92 6.09 -1.84
CA LEU A 120 10.84 5.58 -0.47
C LEU A 120 11.69 4.32 -0.33
N PRO A 121 12.67 4.29 0.61
CA PRO A 121 13.49 3.12 0.81
C PRO A 121 12.79 2.06 1.66
N GLN A 122 13.13 0.79 1.40
CA GLN A 122 12.87 -0.29 2.35
C GLN A 122 13.85 -0.18 3.52
N GLY A 123 13.31 -0.13 4.75
CA GLY A 123 14.10 0.01 5.98
C GLY A 123 13.98 1.37 6.69
N SER A 124 13.32 2.35 6.06
CA SER A 124 12.99 3.61 6.71
C SER A 124 11.76 3.46 7.62
N PRO A 125 11.79 3.98 8.86
CA PRO A 125 10.64 3.92 9.79
C PRO A 125 9.36 4.62 9.28
N CYS A 126 9.47 5.65 8.45
CA CYS A 126 8.31 6.40 7.95
C CYS A 126 7.78 5.90 6.59
N SER A 127 8.54 5.12 5.83
CA SER A 127 8.09 4.60 4.54
C SER A 127 6.76 3.83 4.63
N PRO A 128 6.53 2.95 5.61
CA PRO A 128 5.29 2.19 5.71
C PRO A 128 4.02 3.04 5.84
N VAL A 129 4.01 4.04 6.69
CA VAL A 129 2.84 4.91 6.87
C VAL A 129 2.61 5.79 5.64
N ILE A 130 3.67 6.31 5.02
CA ILE A 130 3.58 7.14 3.82
C ILE A 130 3.04 6.34 2.64
N THR A 131 3.50 5.08 2.46
CA THR A 131 2.97 4.20 1.40
C THR A 131 1.47 3.96 1.58
N ASN A 132 0.99 3.71 2.80
CA ASN A 132 -0.43 3.53 3.06
C ASN A 132 -1.26 4.79 2.75
N LEU A 133 -0.78 5.96 3.16
CA LEU A 133 -1.46 7.23 2.88
C LEU A 133 -1.61 7.46 1.38
N ILE A 134 -0.55 7.25 0.60
CA ILE A 134 -0.55 7.52 -0.85
C ILE A 134 -1.25 6.40 -1.63
N ALA A 135 -1.23 5.15 -1.15
CA ALA A 135 -1.92 4.03 -1.80
C ALA A 135 -3.43 3.98 -1.50
N HIS A 136 -3.94 4.76 -0.54
CA HIS A 136 -5.36 4.75 -0.17
C HIS A 136 -6.33 4.94 -1.36
N PRO A 137 -6.10 5.83 -2.34
CA PRO A 137 -6.94 5.90 -3.54
C PRO A 137 -6.98 4.60 -4.37
N LEU A 138 -5.89 3.83 -4.41
CA LEU A 138 -5.89 2.49 -5.02
C LEU A 138 -6.84 1.57 -4.25
N ASP A 139 -6.74 1.56 -2.91
CA ASP A 139 -7.61 0.73 -2.07
C ASP A 139 -9.10 1.01 -2.32
N ILE A 140 -9.49 2.27 -2.42
CA ILE A 140 -10.88 2.67 -2.71
C ILE A 140 -11.33 2.15 -4.08
N ARG A 141 -10.50 2.28 -5.12
CA ARG A 141 -10.85 1.80 -6.47
C ARG A 141 -10.96 0.28 -6.52
N LEU A 142 -10.00 -0.43 -5.93
CA LEU A 142 -10.01 -1.88 -5.92
C LEU A 142 -11.12 -2.46 -5.04
N ALA A 143 -11.47 -1.82 -3.93
CA ALA A 143 -12.62 -2.19 -3.12
C ALA A 143 -13.94 -1.97 -3.89
N SER A 144 -14.05 -0.90 -4.68
CA SER A 144 -15.20 -0.66 -5.55
C SER A 144 -15.28 -1.72 -6.65
N LEU A 145 -14.17 -2.06 -7.29
CA LEU A 145 -14.10 -3.13 -8.29
C LEU A 145 -14.51 -4.48 -7.67
N ALA A 146 -13.97 -4.81 -6.49
CA ALA A 146 -14.30 -6.02 -5.75
C ALA A 146 -15.81 -6.10 -5.46
N LYS A 147 -16.40 -5.01 -4.94
CA LYS A 147 -17.82 -4.95 -4.61
C LYS A 147 -18.71 -5.21 -5.83
N ARG A 148 -18.38 -4.62 -7.00
CA ARG A 148 -19.14 -4.83 -8.25
C ARG A 148 -19.09 -6.28 -8.75
N ASN A 149 -18.01 -6.99 -8.40
CA ASN A 149 -17.78 -8.37 -8.83
C ASN A 149 -17.96 -9.41 -7.70
N SER A 150 -18.78 -9.10 -6.69
CA SER A 150 -19.08 -10.00 -5.56
C SER A 150 -17.84 -10.51 -4.82
N CYS A 151 -16.75 -9.74 -4.82
CA CYS A 151 -15.50 -10.07 -4.20
C CYS A 151 -15.26 -9.29 -2.90
N THR A 152 -14.48 -9.87 -2.00
CA THR A 152 -13.85 -9.18 -0.88
C THR A 152 -12.44 -8.75 -1.30
N TYR A 153 -12.05 -7.54 -0.93
CA TYR A 153 -10.73 -6.95 -1.18
C TYR A 153 -10.05 -6.58 0.11
N THR A 154 -8.77 -6.88 0.24
CA THR A 154 -7.86 -6.30 1.23
C THR A 154 -6.47 -6.15 0.65
N ARG A 155 -5.62 -5.31 1.32
CA ARG A 155 -4.21 -5.16 1.01
C ARG A 155 -3.36 -5.30 2.26
N TYR A 156 -2.25 -6.01 2.16
CA TYR A 156 -1.21 -6.07 3.17
C TYR A 156 0.13 -5.61 2.56
N ALA A 157 0.49 -4.35 2.77
CA ALA A 157 1.62 -3.68 2.11
C ALA A 157 1.48 -3.70 0.57
N ASP A 158 2.33 -4.46 -0.11
CA ASP A 158 2.35 -4.74 -1.55
C ASP A 158 1.43 -5.90 -1.97
N ASP A 159 1.06 -6.78 -1.03
CA ASP A 159 0.17 -7.91 -1.30
C ASP A 159 -1.30 -7.48 -1.37
N ILE A 160 -1.93 -7.67 -2.51
CA ILE A 160 -3.36 -7.46 -2.75
C ILE A 160 -4.07 -8.81 -2.74
N THR A 161 -5.17 -8.91 -1.97
CA THR A 161 -5.99 -10.11 -1.94
C THR A 161 -7.41 -9.82 -2.39
N PHE A 162 -7.88 -10.59 -3.37
CA PHE A 162 -9.29 -10.71 -3.73
C PHE A 162 -9.80 -12.10 -3.36
N SER A 163 -11.04 -12.19 -2.90
CA SER A 163 -11.68 -13.50 -2.70
C SER A 163 -13.16 -13.48 -3.01
N SER A 164 -13.68 -14.60 -3.50
CA SER A 164 -15.10 -14.75 -3.86
C SER A 164 -15.70 -16.07 -3.33
N ARG A 165 -17.02 -16.07 -3.14
CA ARG A 165 -17.82 -17.29 -2.91
C ARG A 165 -18.34 -17.90 -4.20
N ASP A 166 -18.27 -17.18 -5.32
CA ASP A 166 -18.66 -17.64 -6.64
C ASP A 166 -17.73 -18.76 -7.13
N LYS A 167 -18.15 -19.53 -8.12
CA LYS A 167 -17.35 -20.62 -8.68
C LYS A 167 -16.08 -20.09 -9.33
N GLU A 168 -16.16 -18.91 -9.96
CA GLU A 168 -15.09 -18.29 -10.72
C GLU A 168 -15.03 -16.79 -10.43
N PHE A 169 -13.88 -16.19 -10.65
CA PHE A 169 -13.75 -14.73 -10.64
C PHE A 169 -14.32 -14.15 -11.94
N SER A 170 -14.85 -12.94 -11.87
CA SER A 170 -15.23 -12.17 -13.06
C SER A 170 -14.02 -11.93 -13.97
N PRO A 171 -14.20 -11.90 -15.29
CA PRO A 171 -13.17 -11.53 -16.26
C PRO A 171 -12.57 -10.12 -16.06
N GLU A 172 -13.25 -9.24 -15.30
CA GLU A 172 -12.69 -7.95 -14.88
C GLU A 172 -11.53 -8.10 -13.88
N ILE A 173 -11.55 -9.17 -13.06
CA ILE A 173 -10.54 -9.48 -12.03
C ILE A 173 -9.45 -10.38 -12.61
N ILE A 174 -9.83 -11.55 -13.15
CA ILE A 174 -8.92 -12.48 -13.85
C ILE A 174 -9.58 -13.06 -15.09
N LYS A 175 -8.73 -13.41 -16.07
CA LYS A 175 -9.10 -14.21 -17.23
C LYS A 175 -8.35 -15.52 -17.19
N MET A 176 -9.04 -16.59 -17.52
CA MET A 176 -8.44 -17.89 -17.78
C MET A 176 -8.22 -18.01 -19.27
N GLU A 177 -6.97 -18.18 -19.71
CA GLU A 177 -6.62 -18.47 -21.11
C GLU A 177 -5.86 -19.80 -21.13
N GLU A 178 -6.51 -20.84 -21.64
CA GLU A 178 -6.01 -22.22 -21.64
C GLU A 178 -5.62 -22.67 -20.22
N PHE A 179 -4.32 -22.71 -19.90
CA PHE A 179 -3.77 -23.10 -18.60
C PHE A 179 -3.14 -21.93 -17.83
N THR A 180 -3.35 -20.68 -18.31
CA THR A 180 -2.71 -19.49 -17.74
C THR A 180 -3.76 -18.57 -17.11
N VAL A 181 -3.46 -18.13 -15.89
CA VAL A 181 -4.26 -17.11 -15.18
C VAL A 181 -3.68 -15.74 -15.51
N LEU A 182 -4.47 -14.88 -16.14
CA LEU A 182 -4.11 -13.51 -16.48
C LEU A 182 -4.92 -12.52 -15.65
N ILE A 183 -4.27 -11.43 -15.24
CA ILE A 183 -4.96 -10.32 -14.58
C ILE A 183 -5.96 -9.69 -15.55
N GLY A 184 -7.21 -9.51 -15.12
CA GLY A 184 -8.26 -8.87 -15.90
C GLY A 184 -7.92 -7.43 -16.28
N ASN A 185 -8.37 -7.00 -17.46
CA ASN A 185 -8.02 -5.68 -18.01
C ASN A 185 -8.48 -4.52 -17.08
N THR A 186 -9.64 -4.66 -16.43
CA THR A 186 -10.15 -3.62 -15.52
C THR A 186 -9.26 -3.51 -14.29
N LEU A 187 -8.91 -4.65 -13.67
CA LEU A 187 -8.02 -4.67 -12.51
C LEU A 187 -6.64 -4.08 -12.85
N ARG A 188 -6.05 -4.50 -13.98
CA ARG A 188 -4.77 -3.96 -14.47
C ARG A 188 -4.83 -2.43 -14.63
N LYS A 189 -5.85 -1.92 -15.30
CA LYS A 189 -6.03 -0.47 -15.52
C LYS A 189 -6.13 0.31 -14.21
N GLU A 190 -6.83 -0.21 -13.20
CA GLU A 190 -6.95 0.48 -11.91
C GLU A 190 -5.62 0.51 -11.15
N ILE A 191 -4.82 -0.55 -11.22
CA ILE A 191 -3.46 -0.61 -10.66
C ILE A 191 -2.54 0.40 -11.38
N GLU A 192 -2.52 0.38 -12.70
CA GLU A 192 -1.70 1.29 -13.53
C GLU A 192 -2.09 2.77 -13.34
N ARG A 193 -3.39 3.09 -13.29
CA ARG A 193 -3.90 4.45 -13.01
C ARG A 193 -3.46 4.97 -11.64
N ALA A 194 -3.25 4.08 -10.69
CA ALA A 194 -2.72 4.44 -9.38
C ALA A 194 -1.19 4.56 -9.36
N GLY A 195 -0.52 4.34 -10.49
CA GLY A 195 0.94 4.43 -10.66
C GLY A 195 1.69 3.21 -10.11
N PHE A 196 1.07 2.03 -10.14
CA PHE A 196 1.68 0.75 -9.79
C PHE A 196 1.74 -0.21 -10.99
N LYS A 197 2.51 -1.30 -10.81
CA LYS A 197 2.68 -2.37 -11.81
C LYS A 197 2.45 -3.73 -11.18
#